data_806821917804a3af46e614dee6781167
#
_entry.id   806821917804a3af46e614dee6781167
#
_cell.length_a   1.000
_cell.length_b   1.000
_cell.length_c   1.000
_cell.angle_alpha   90.00
_cell.angle_beta   90.00
_cell.angle_gamma   90.00
#
_symmetry.space_group_name_H-M   'P 1'
#
loop_
_entity.id
_entity.type
_entity.pdbx_description
1 polymer ?
#
loop_
_entity_poly.entity_id
_entity_poly.type
_entity_poly.pdbx_seq_one_letter_code
_entity_poly.pdbx_strand_id
1 'polypeptide(L)'
;MKILITGANGFLGSVLFNQMQKTNHKIFPLVRKSKGVNDIECDIGNTRSLLTILNKYKPNVIVNCAAKVDFSERSIQGQYNVNALAPAVIASWCMDNKAYLIQISSSIVNGNTLVKSGVNSMELPINYYGETKLLADRAIRVSQCEHAIIRFGGIYGEDGPNHLGINSVITQAKLGNIPTIIGKGKGVRNYTHVQDAAKSIVYCIDNNIMGTHYSGSHQSISIAQMISDICSIYLDNSKPKYKDGLESIDQITEVSSNLPKTKLFKEALQDYR
;
A
#
# COMPACT_ATOMS: atom_id res chain seq x y z
N MET A 1 1.13 2.82 -23.50
CA MET A 1 2.12 1.87 -22.96
C MET A 1 1.43 0.56 -22.58
N LYS A 2 2.18 -0.53 -22.40
CA LYS A 2 1.75 -1.79 -21.80
C LYS A 2 2.08 -1.74 -20.30
N ILE A 3 1.09 -1.85 -19.43
CA ILE A 3 1.27 -1.77 -17.98
C ILE A 3 0.76 -3.06 -17.35
N LEU A 4 1.61 -3.74 -16.58
CA LEU A 4 1.24 -4.94 -15.83
C LEU A 4 1.09 -4.57 -14.37
N ILE A 5 -0.06 -4.91 -13.78
CA ILE A 5 -0.35 -4.65 -12.35
C ILE A 5 -0.45 -6.00 -11.64
N THR A 6 0.50 -6.30 -10.75
CA THR A 6 0.39 -7.49 -9.90
C THR A 6 -0.53 -7.23 -8.72
N GLY A 7 -1.23 -8.25 -8.26
CA GLY A 7 -2.20 -8.08 -7.18
C GLY A 7 -3.39 -7.19 -7.55
N ALA A 8 -3.78 -7.20 -8.84
CA ALA A 8 -4.86 -6.37 -9.38
C ALA A 8 -6.23 -6.62 -8.73
N ASN A 9 -6.45 -7.75 -8.02
CA ASN A 9 -7.64 -8.03 -7.23
C ASN A 9 -7.48 -7.67 -5.75
N GLY A 10 -6.32 -7.12 -5.33
CA GLY A 10 -6.09 -6.66 -3.97
C GLY A 10 -6.68 -5.27 -3.71
N PHE A 11 -6.66 -4.83 -2.45
CA PHE A 11 -7.25 -3.56 -2.03
C PHE A 11 -6.75 -2.35 -2.85
N LEU A 12 -5.44 -2.11 -2.89
CA LEU A 12 -4.86 -1.03 -3.68
C LEU A 12 -4.86 -1.35 -5.18
N GLY A 13 -4.54 -2.60 -5.54
CA GLY A 13 -4.42 -3.01 -6.94
C GLY A 13 -5.71 -2.89 -7.72
N SER A 14 -6.87 -3.19 -7.11
CA SER A 14 -8.18 -3.07 -7.77
C SER A 14 -8.57 -1.61 -8.02
N VAL A 15 -8.30 -0.73 -7.06
CA VAL A 15 -8.54 0.71 -7.23
C VAL A 15 -7.64 1.28 -8.32
N LEU A 16 -6.36 0.92 -8.32
CA LEU A 16 -5.42 1.32 -9.37
C LEU A 16 -5.87 0.80 -10.74
N PHE A 17 -6.23 -0.47 -10.83
CA PHE A 17 -6.70 -1.08 -12.07
C PHE A 17 -7.90 -0.31 -12.64
N ASN A 18 -8.90 0.00 -11.82
CA ASN A 18 -10.09 0.76 -12.22
C ASN A 18 -9.76 2.19 -12.68
N GLN A 19 -8.79 2.86 -12.04
CA GLN A 19 -8.33 4.18 -12.49
C GLN A 19 -7.61 4.07 -13.84
N MET A 20 -6.74 3.08 -14.01
CA MET A 20 -5.94 2.88 -15.21
C MET A 20 -6.77 2.43 -16.44
N GLN A 21 -7.89 1.74 -16.23
CA GLN A 21 -8.83 1.40 -17.32
C GLN A 21 -9.42 2.63 -18.02
N LYS A 22 -9.40 3.81 -17.38
CA LYS A 22 -9.88 5.07 -17.96
C LYS A 22 -8.82 5.78 -18.80
N THR A 23 -7.64 5.20 -18.95
CA THR A 23 -6.52 5.73 -19.71
C THR A 23 -6.38 5.01 -21.06
N ASN A 24 -5.56 5.56 -21.97
CA ASN A 24 -5.24 4.94 -23.26
C ASN A 24 -4.14 3.86 -23.15
N HIS A 25 -3.84 3.37 -21.95
CA HIS A 25 -2.82 2.33 -21.75
C HIS A 25 -3.43 0.93 -21.90
N LYS A 26 -2.62 -0.02 -22.36
CA LYS A 26 -3.01 -1.44 -22.35
C LYS A 26 -2.65 -2.05 -20.99
N ILE A 27 -3.67 -2.32 -20.17
CA ILE A 27 -3.49 -2.82 -18.81
C ILE A 27 -3.58 -4.34 -18.76
N PHE A 28 -2.64 -4.98 -18.08
CA PHE A 28 -2.58 -6.41 -17.83
C PHE A 28 -2.75 -6.68 -16.34
N PRO A 29 -3.95 -7.07 -15.87
CA PRO A 29 -4.20 -7.39 -14.47
C PRO A 29 -3.66 -8.78 -14.15
N LEU A 30 -2.60 -8.87 -13.35
CA LEU A 30 -2.05 -10.14 -12.88
C LEU A 30 -2.54 -10.41 -11.46
N VAL A 31 -3.18 -11.56 -11.30
CA VAL A 31 -3.90 -11.96 -10.10
C VAL A 31 -3.54 -13.40 -9.69
N ARG A 32 -3.60 -13.71 -8.40
CA ARG A 32 -3.32 -15.07 -7.92
C ARG A 32 -4.42 -16.08 -8.29
N LYS A 33 -5.68 -15.63 -8.30
CA LYS A 33 -6.85 -16.40 -8.75
C LYS A 33 -7.71 -15.50 -9.60
N SER A 34 -8.03 -15.93 -10.80
CA SER A 34 -8.87 -15.18 -11.72
C SER A 34 -10.30 -15.04 -11.18
N LYS A 35 -10.88 -13.84 -11.39
CA LYS A 35 -12.27 -13.50 -11.12
C LYS A 35 -12.95 -12.89 -12.35
N GLY A 36 -12.18 -12.54 -13.37
CA GLY A 36 -12.65 -11.87 -14.58
C GLY A 36 -12.01 -12.41 -15.85
N VAL A 37 -12.66 -12.16 -16.99
CA VAL A 37 -12.25 -12.72 -18.30
C VAL A 37 -10.86 -12.23 -18.75
N ASN A 38 -10.45 -11.04 -18.33
CA ASN A 38 -9.18 -10.44 -18.74
C ASN A 38 -8.05 -10.65 -17.72
N ASP A 39 -8.31 -11.39 -16.64
CA ASP A 39 -7.33 -11.64 -15.60
C ASP A 39 -6.22 -12.57 -16.10
N ILE A 40 -4.99 -12.24 -15.79
CA ILE A 40 -3.84 -13.11 -15.98
C ILE A 40 -3.58 -13.83 -14.67
N GLU A 41 -3.88 -15.12 -14.61
CA GLU A 41 -3.66 -15.89 -13.39
C GLU A 41 -2.19 -16.28 -13.25
N CYS A 42 -1.58 -15.87 -12.12
CA CYS A 42 -0.23 -16.24 -11.75
C CYS A 42 0.01 -16.04 -10.24
N ASP A 43 0.52 -17.05 -9.58
CA ASP A 43 1.14 -16.85 -8.27
C ASP A 43 2.56 -16.30 -8.48
N ILE A 44 2.77 -15.03 -8.12
CA ILE A 44 4.09 -14.40 -8.28
C ILE A 44 5.17 -15.02 -7.39
N GLY A 45 4.78 -15.72 -6.31
CA GLY A 45 5.71 -16.50 -5.50
C GLY A 45 6.35 -17.67 -6.26
N ASN A 46 5.75 -18.10 -7.39
CA ASN A 46 6.39 -18.98 -8.38
C ASN A 46 7.11 -18.14 -9.44
N THR A 47 8.38 -17.86 -9.23
CA THR A 47 9.19 -16.98 -10.08
C THR A 47 9.33 -17.46 -11.51
N ARG A 48 9.28 -18.80 -11.76
CA ARG A 48 9.31 -19.36 -13.13
C ARG A 48 8.04 -18.98 -13.89
N SER A 49 6.88 -19.13 -13.28
CA SER A 49 5.59 -18.73 -13.88
C SER A 49 5.55 -17.22 -14.11
N LEU A 50 6.03 -16.44 -13.14
CA LEU A 50 6.14 -14.98 -13.26
C LEU A 50 7.00 -14.57 -14.47
N LEU A 51 8.20 -15.13 -14.63
CA LEU A 51 9.08 -14.85 -15.78
C LEU A 51 8.42 -15.24 -17.12
N THR A 52 7.69 -16.34 -17.17
CA THR A 52 6.95 -16.74 -18.36
C THR A 52 5.92 -15.69 -18.76
N ILE A 53 5.19 -15.12 -17.79
CA ILE A 53 4.22 -14.04 -18.02
C ILE A 53 4.93 -12.76 -18.47
N LEU A 54 5.99 -12.34 -17.80
CA LEU A 54 6.74 -11.13 -18.16
C LEU A 54 7.28 -11.21 -19.59
N ASN A 55 7.87 -12.35 -19.97
CA ASN A 55 8.40 -12.58 -21.32
C ASN A 55 7.30 -12.63 -22.38
N LYS A 56 6.12 -13.14 -22.05
CA LYS A 56 4.95 -13.20 -22.96
C LYS A 56 4.38 -11.82 -23.24
N TYR A 57 4.13 -11.01 -22.21
CA TYR A 57 3.42 -9.74 -22.33
C TYR A 57 4.35 -8.55 -22.61
N LYS A 58 5.60 -8.63 -22.20
CA LYS A 58 6.65 -7.59 -22.37
C LYS A 58 6.12 -6.20 -21.98
N PRO A 59 5.73 -5.98 -20.71
CA PRO A 59 5.24 -4.69 -20.26
C PRO A 59 6.34 -3.62 -20.31
N ASN A 60 5.93 -2.36 -20.59
CA ASN A 60 6.81 -1.20 -20.45
C ASN A 60 6.91 -0.74 -19.00
N VAL A 61 5.83 -0.94 -18.24
CA VAL A 61 5.73 -0.57 -16.81
C VAL A 61 5.17 -1.76 -16.04
N ILE A 62 5.77 -2.05 -14.89
CA ILE A 62 5.25 -3.04 -13.94
C ILE A 62 4.93 -2.32 -12.63
N VAL A 63 3.67 -2.40 -12.17
CA VAL A 63 3.28 -1.94 -10.83
C VAL A 63 3.09 -3.15 -9.94
N ASN A 64 4.00 -3.33 -8.99
CA ASN A 64 3.96 -4.47 -8.09
C ASN A 64 3.18 -4.13 -6.81
N CYS A 65 1.85 -4.36 -6.85
CA CYS A 65 0.94 -4.21 -5.70
C CYS A 65 0.78 -5.50 -4.90
N ALA A 66 1.20 -6.65 -5.44
CA ALA A 66 1.03 -7.92 -4.75
C ALA A 66 1.88 -8.00 -3.49
N ALA A 67 1.26 -8.43 -2.41
CA ALA A 67 1.93 -8.68 -1.14
C ALA A 67 1.18 -9.78 -0.36
N LYS A 68 1.93 -10.55 0.41
CA LYS A 68 1.39 -11.44 1.44
C LYS A 68 1.64 -10.80 2.80
N VAL A 69 0.58 -10.50 3.52
CA VAL A 69 0.63 -9.96 4.89
C VAL A 69 0.21 -11.05 5.85
N ASP A 70 1.13 -11.57 6.63
CA ASP A 70 0.86 -12.58 7.64
C ASP A 70 1.70 -12.28 8.90
N PHE A 71 1.04 -11.71 9.90
CA PHE A 71 1.67 -11.41 11.19
C PHE A 71 1.66 -12.62 12.15
N SER A 72 1.00 -13.74 11.76
CA SER A 72 0.97 -14.97 12.57
C SER A 72 2.23 -15.82 12.44
N GLU A 73 3.14 -15.44 11.56
CA GLU A 73 4.41 -16.13 11.29
C GLU A 73 4.28 -17.58 10.80
N ARG A 74 3.06 -18.03 10.46
CA ARG A 74 2.79 -19.41 10.03
C ARG A 74 3.31 -19.73 8.63
N SER A 75 3.62 -18.71 7.83
CA SER A 75 4.05 -18.88 6.44
C SER A 75 5.15 -17.91 6.06
N ILE A 76 6.26 -17.96 6.80
CA ILE A 76 7.45 -17.12 6.54
C ILE A 76 7.92 -17.30 5.10
N GLN A 77 8.12 -18.55 4.63
CA GLN A 77 8.55 -18.85 3.28
C GLN A 77 7.64 -18.20 2.21
N GLY A 78 6.32 -18.25 2.41
CA GLY A 78 5.38 -17.64 1.47
C GLY A 78 5.48 -16.11 1.43
N GLN A 79 5.79 -15.48 2.56
CA GLN A 79 6.05 -14.04 2.59
C GLN A 79 7.35 -13.70 1.86
N TYR A 80 8.42 -14.43 2.08
CA TYR A 80 9.70 -14.22 1.37
C TYR A 80 9.55 -14.40 -0.14
N ASN A 81 8.85 -15.43 -0.58
CA ASN A 81 8.65 -15.69 -2.01
C ASN A 81 7.89 -14.56 -2.70
N VAL A 82 6.79 -14.08 -2.08
CA VAL A 82 5.92 -13.04 -2.68
C VAL A 82 6.48 -11.64 -2.47
N ASN A 83 6.97 -11.31 -1.26
CA ASN A 83 7.30 -9.94 -0.91
C ASN A 83 8.76 -9.57 -1.18
N ALA A 84 9.67 -10.56 -1.26
CA ALA A 84 11.11 -10.31 -1.45
C ALA A 84 11.63 -10.89 -2.78
N LEU A 85 11.45 -12.18 -3.01
CA LEU A 85 12.02 -12.85 -4.18
C LEU A 85 11.33 -12.42 -5.49
N ALA A 86 10.00 -12.38 -5.51
CA ALA A 86 9.28 -11.95 -6.72
C ALA A 86 9.63 -10.52 -7.15
N PRO A 87 9.66 -9.49 -6.26
CA PRO A 87 10.14 -8.16 -6.62
C PRO A 87 11.59 -8.13 -7.13
N ALA A 88 12.49 -8.94 -6.55
CA ALA A 88 13.87 -9.04 -7.02
C ALA A 88 13.96 -9.58 -8.47
N VAL A 89 13.16 -10.61 -8.78
CA VAL A 89 13.04 -11.17 -10.14
C VAL A 89 12.43 -10.16 -11.11
N ILE A 90 11.39 -9.43 -10.68
CA ILE A 90 10.79 -8.36 -11.49
C ILE A 90 11.84 -7.28 -11.80
N ALA A 91 12.62 -6.85 -10.80
CA ALA A 91 13.63 -5.81 -10.96
C ALA A 91 14.75 -6.23 -11.94
N SER A 92 15.25 -7.48 -11.83
CA SER A 92 16.20 -8.04 -12.78
C SER A 92 15.63 -8.06 -14.20
N TRP A 93 14.40 -8.53 -14.36
CA TRP A 93 13.72 -8.55 -15.65
C TRP A 93 13.53 -7.13 -16.23
N CYS A 94 13.17 -6.16 -15.37
CA CYS A 94 13.03 -4.77 -15.79
C CYS A 94 14.34 -4.18 -16.28
N MET A 95 15.46 -4.47 -15.61
CA MET A 95 16.80 -4.04 -16.04
C MET A 95 17.14 -4.57 -17.44
N ASP A 96 16.95 -5.88 -17.67
CA ASP A 96 17.24 -6.52 -18.94
C ASP A 96 16.36 -6.04 -20.09
N ASN A 97 15.12 -5.63 -19.80
CA ASN A 97 14.10 -5.24 -20.79
C ASN A 97 13.85 -3.74 -20.86
N LYS A 98 14.60 -2.91 -20.13
CA LYS A 98 14.42 -1.45 -20.04
C LYS A 98 12.98 -1.06 -19.68
N ALA A 99 12.38 -1.78 -18.73
CA ALA A 99 11.04 -1.52 -18.24
C ALA A 99 11.09 -0.76 -16.91
N TYR A 100 10.11 0.10 -16.66
CA TYR A 100 9.99 0.87 -15.43
C TYR A 100 9.24 0.07 -14.38
N LEU A 101 9.80 -0.01 -13.15
CA LEU A 101 9.20 -0.71 -12.02
C LEU A 101 8.67 0.27 -10.97
N ILE A 102 7.39 0.17 -10.63
CA ILE A 102 6.83 0.80 -9.43
C ILE A 102 6.59 -0.29 -8.38
N GLN A 103 7.34 -0.21 -7.29
CA GLN A 103 7.22 -1.12 -6.15
C GLN A 103 6.40 -0.50 -5.04
N ILE A 104 5.31 -1.17 -4.65
CA ILE A 104 4.56 -0.78 -3.46
C ILE A 104 5.24 -1.36 -2.24
N SER A 105 5.81 -0.48 -1.42
CA SER A 105 6.49 -0.78 -0.18
C SER A 105 5.72 -0.22 1.03
N SER A 106 6.33 -0.19 2.21
CA SER A 106 5.69 0.26 3.43
C SER A 106 6.69 0.99 4.34
N SER A 107 6.23 2.00 5.07
CA SER A 107 7.01 2.67 6.11
C SER A 107 7.39 1.75 7.29
N ILE A 108 6.77 0.56 7.39
CA ILE A 108 7.12 -0.45 8.41
C ILE A 108 8.57 -0.93 8.29
N VAL A 109 9.24 -0.72 7.14
CA VAL A 109 10.68 -0.99 6.96
C VAL A 109 11.56 -0.17 7.92
N ASN A 110 11.05 0.93 8.45
CA ASN A 110 11.74 1.77 9.44
C ASN A 110 11.51 1.31 10.89
N GLY A 111 10.68 0.30 11.12
CA GLY A 111 10.33 -0.19 12.46
C GLY A 111 9.48 0.81 13.24
N ASN A 112 9.59 0.76 14.57
CA ASN A 112 8.90 1.68 15.49
C ASN A 112 9.75 2.93 15.72
N THR A 113 9.88 3.79 14.74
CA THR A 113 10.53 5.08 14.95
C THR A 113 9.62 5.98 15.78
N LEU A 114 10.19 6.63 16.79
CA LEU A 114 9.45 7.49 17.72
C LEU A 114 9.03 8.84 17.10
N VAL A 115 9.46 9.14 15.88
CA VAL A 115 9.21 10.47 15.27
C VAL A 115 8.50 10.28 13.95
N LYS A 116 9.20 10.44 12.84
CA LYS A 116 8.65 10.34 11.48
C LYS A 116 9.48 9.34 10.68
N SER A 117 8.81 8.49 9.93
CA SER A 117 9.46 7.65 8.92
C SER A 117 9.56 8.42 7.62
N GLY A 118 10.76 8.57 7.09
CA GLY A 118 11.04 9.30 5.85
C GLY A 118 12.34 8.83 5.21
N VAL A 119 12.79 9.53 4.17
CA VAL A 119 13.96 9.15 3.35
C VAL A 119 15.26 9.04 4.14
N ASN A 120 15.40 9.78 5.23
CA ASN A 120 16.57 9.77 6.11
C ASN A 120 16.42 8.85 7.32
N SER A 121 15.30 8.15 7.45
CA SER A 121 15.06 7.26 8.57
C SER A 121 15.83 5.95 8.44
N MET A 122 16.31 5.40 9.55
CA MET A 122 16.96 4.09 9.58
C MET A 122 15.98 3.01 9.13
N GLU A 123 16.48 2.02 8.39
CA GLU A 123 15.74 0.85 7.94
C GLU A 123 15.95 -0.29 8.95
N LEU A 124 15.07 -0.40 9.95
CA LEU A 124 15.12 -1.35 11.06
C LEU A 124 13.75 -2.01 11.28
N PRO A 125 13.30 -2.90 10.40
CA PRO A 125 12.01 -3.58 10.54
C PRO A 125 11.99 -4.47 11.78
N ILE A 126 10.81 -4.58 12.42
CA ILE A 126 10.63 -5.32 13.68
C ILE A 126 9.80 -6.60 13.50
N ASN A 127 9.42 -6.93 12.27
CA ASN A 127 8.67 -8.14 11.96
C ASN A 127 9.02 -8.66 10.56
N TYR A 128 8.66 -9.92 10.28
CA TYR A 128 8.96 -10.56 8.99
C TYR A 128 8.35 -9.85 7.80
N TYR A 129 7.18 -9.25 7.92
CA TYR A 129 6.59 -8.48 6.82
C TYR A 129 7.46 -7.27 6.46
N GLY A 130 7.87 -6.48 7.44
CA GLY A 130 8.76 -5.34 7.23
C GLY A 130 10.12 -5.78 6.66
N GLU A 131 10.69 -6.88 7.17
CA GLU A 131 11.94 -7.44 6.65
C GLU A 131 11.82 -7.83 5.18
N THR A 132 10.75 -8.54 4.79
CA THR A 132 10.56 -8.95 3.39
C THR A 132 10.36 -7.76 2.46
N LYS A 133 9.71 -6.68 2.92
CA LYS A 133 9.55 -5.44 2.14
C LYS A 133 10.89 -4.71 1.98
N LEU A 134 11.70 -4.68 3.04
CA LEU A 134 13.03 -4.08 2.99
C LEU A 134 13.98 -4.85 2.06
N LEU A 135 13.94 -6.18 2.07
CA LEU A 135 14.73 -7.01 1.15
C LEU A 135 14.34 -6.74 -0.30
N ALA A 136 13.05 -6.58 -0.60
CA ALA A 136 12.60 -6.17 -1.94
C ALA A 136 13.17 -4.80 -2.32
N ASP A 137 13.03 -3.80 -1.45
CA ASP A 137 13.53 -2.44 -1.70
C ASP A 137 15.04 -2.44 -1.98
N ARG A 138 15.81 -3.21 -1.22
CA ARG A 138 17.27 -3.36 -1.41
C ARG A 138 17.60 -4.03 -2.74
N ALA A 139 16.93 -5.13 -3.07
CA ALA A 139 17.13 -5.86 -4.32
C ALA A 139 16.84 -4.96 -5.54
N ILE A 140 15.77 -4.16 -5.49
CA ILE A 140 15.40 -3.23 -6.54
C ILE A 140 16.46 -2.13 -6.69
N ARG A 141 16.91 -1.52 -5.60
CA ARG A 141 17.97 -0.49 -5.66
C ARG A 141 19.28 -1.02 -6.24
N VAL A 142 19.67 -2.25 -5.91
CA VAL A 142 20.90 -2.88 -6.40
C VAL A 142 20.78 -3.31 -7.87
N SER A 143 19.58 -3.64 -8.36
CA SER A 143 19.37 -4.08 -9.74
C SER A 143 19.64 -3.02 -10.79
N GLN A 144 19.66 -1.74 -10.41
CA GLN A 144 19.85 -0.58 -11.30
C GLN A 144 18.75 -0.41 -12.37
N CYS A 145 17.63 -1.12 -12.28
CA CYS A 145 16.49 -0.85 -13.17
C CYS A 145 15.89 0.53 -12.88
N GLU A 146 15.24 1.12 -13.86
CA GLU A 146 14.40 2.31 -13.63
C GLU A 146 13.29 1.95 -12.68
N HIS A 147 13.18 2.66 -11.54
CA HIS A 147 12.20 2.33 -10.52
C HIS A 147 11.73 3.50 -9.66
N ALA A 148 10.49 3.39 -9.17
CA ALA A 148 10.00 4.09 -7.99
C ALA A 148 9.64 3.07 -6.90
N ILE A 149 10.14 3.25 -5.70
CA ILE A 149 9.70 2.53 -4.50
C ILE A 149 8.83 3.48 -3.72
N ILE A 150 7.54 3.16 -3.52
CA ILE A 150 6.63 3.99 -2.76
C ILE A 150 6.34 3.31 -1.42
N ARG A 151 6.87 3.88 -0.34
CA ARG A 151 6.66 3.43 1.04
C ARG A 151 5.42 4.12 1.60
N PHE A 152 4.32 3.42 1.62
CA PHE A 152 3.10 3.92 2.24
C PHE A 152 3.15 3.74 3.76
N GLY A 153 2.56 4.68 4.49
CA GLY A 153 2.18 4.53 5.88
C GLY A 153 1.01 3.53 6.01
N GLY A 154 -0.12 3.94 6.57
CA GLY A 154 -1.35 3.14 6.50
C GLY A 154 -2.18 3.51 5.28
N ILE A 155 -2.69 2.53 4.53
CA ILE A 155 -3.66 2.76 3.45
C ILE A 155 -5.04 2.39 3.98
N TYR A 156 -6.00 3.32 3.87
CA TYR A 156 -7.36 3.09 4.34
C TYR A 156 -8.41 3.35 3.24
N GLY A 157 -9.60 2.87 3.48
CA GLY A 157 -10.77 3.06 2.63
C GLY A 157 -11.82 1.99 2.89
N GLU A 158 -12.97 2.13 2.25
CA GLU A 158 -14.02 1.11 2.28
C GLU A 158 -13.48 -0.19 1.67
N ASP A 159 -13.89 -1.31 2.21
CA ASP A 159 -13.44 -2.66 1.84
C ASP A 159 -11.92 -2.91 2.06
N GLY A 160 -11.27 -2.03 2.84
CA GLY A 160 -9.88 -2.22 3.22
C GLY A 160 -9.67 -3.42 4.16
N PRO A 161 -8.45 -4.01 4.17
CA PRO A 161 -8.18 -5.20 4.95
C PRO A 161 -8.27 -4.93 6.46
N ASN A 162 -8.97 -5.80 7.18
CA ASN A 162 -9.26 -5.65 8.61
C ASN A 162 -8.03 -5.74 9.54
N HIS A 163 -6.88 -6.22 9.05
CA HIS A 163 -5.65 -6.20 9.84
C HIS A 163 -5.13 -4.77 10.09
N LEU A 164 -5.55 -3.80 9.30
CA LEU A 164 -5.37 -2.38 9.60
C LEU A 164 -6.55 -1.90 10.44
N GLY A 165 -6.29 -1.54 11.70
CA GLY A 165 -7.32 -1.18 12.67
C GLY A 165 -8.31 -0.12 12.16
N ILE A 166 -7.83 0.86 11.39
CA ILE A 166 -8.67 1.91 10.80
C ILE A 166 -9.72 1.33 9.83
N ASN A 167 -9.36 0.35 9.00
CA ASN A 167 -10.30 -0.28 8.06
C ASN A 167 -11.35 -1.12 8.80
N SER A 168 -10.93 -1.82 9.86
CA SER A 168 -11.86 -2.54 10.73
C SER A 168 -12.87 -1.57 11.37
N VAL A 169 -12.42 -0.40 11.86
CA VAL A 169 -13.31 0.63 12.43
C VAL A 169 -14.29 1.15 11.38
N ILE A 170 -13.86 1.44 10.16
CA ILE A 170 -14.74 1.87 9.06
C ILE A 170 -15.79 0.78 8.77
N THR A 171 -15.36 -0.48 8.63
CA THR A 171 -16.28 -1.60 8.38
C THR A 171 -17.32 -1.75 9.48
N GLN A 172 -16.90 -1.68 10.75
CA GLN A 172 -17.83 -1.78 11.88
C GLN A 172 -18.80 -0.60 11.94
N ALA A 173 -18.32 0.62 11.67
CA ALA A 173 -19.18 1.80 11.64
C ALA A 173 -20.23 1.72 10.53
N LYS A 174 -19.88 1.22 9.34
CA LYS A 174 -20.85 0.95 8.25
C LYS A 174 -21.94 -0.06 8.65
N LEU A 175 -21.62 -0.99 9.55
CA LEU A 175 -22.59 -1.95 10.11
C LEU A 175 -23.41 -1.39 11.29
N GLY A 176 -23.26 -0.11 11.62
CA GLY A 176 -23.96 0.52 12.73
C GLY A 176 -23.30 0.30 14.12
N ASN A 177 -22.13 -0.32 14.17
CA ASN A 177 -21.42 -0.58 15.42
C ASN A 177 -20.61 0.62 15.87
N ILE A 178 -20.87 1.13 17.08
CA ILE A 178 -20.12 2.25 17.66
C ILE A 178 -18.72 1.78 18.04
N PRO A 179 -17.63 2.39 17.47
CA PRO A 179 -16.27 1.99 17.75
C PRO A 179 -15.81 2.36 19.15
N THR A 180 -14.80 1.65 19.64
CA THR A 180 -14.18 1.87 20.95
C THR A 180 -12.76 2.36 20.79
N ILE A 181 -12.41 3.45 21.47
CA ILE A 181 -11.06 4.00 21.60
C ILE A 181 -10.40 3.38 22.83
N ILE A 182 -9.19 2.84 22.66
CA ILE A 182 -8.37 2.34 23.78
C ILE A 182 -7.51 3.51 24.30
N GLY A 183 -7.48 3.72 25.60
CA GLY A 183 -6.87 4.87 26.24
C GLY A 183 -7.62 6.16 25.88
N LYS A 184 -6.89 7.24 25.64
CA LYS A 184 -7.43 8.55 25.23
C LYS A 184 -7.36 8.76 23.71
N GLY A 185 -6.81 7.80 22.95
CA GLY A 185 -6.63 7.88 21.51
C GLY A 185 -5.69 9.00 21.05
N LYS A 186 -4.67 9.32 21.84
CA LYS A 186 -3.72 10.41 21.54
C LYS A 186 -2.77 10.10 20.41
N GLY A 187 -2.46 8.83 20.15
CA GLY A 187 -1.53 8.43 19.10
C GLY A 187 -1.88 9.03 17.75
N VAL A 188 -0.89 9.61 17.09
CA VAL A 188 -1.06 10.37 15.83
C VAL A 188 -0.73 9.51 14.62
N ARG A 189 -1.51 9.66 13.56
CA ARG A 189 -1.40 8.96 12.27
C ARG A 189 -1.57 9.93 11.10
N ASN A 190 -1.02 9.55 9.94
CA ASN A 190 -1.30 10.23 8.67
C ASN A 190 -1.54 9.22 7.54
N TYR A 191 -2.60 8.44 7.68
CA TYR A 191 -3.01 7.43 6.70
C TYR A 191 -3.40 8.04 5.35
N THR A 192 -3.12 7.31 4.26
CA THR A 192 -3.51 7.70 2.91
C THR A 192 -4.77 6.95 2.48
N HIS A 193 -5.76 7.66 1.93
CA HIS A 193 -6.91 6.99 1.33
C HIS A 193 -6.47 6.19 0.09
N VAL A 194 -7.05 5.00 -0.11
CA VAL A 194 -6.66 4.09 -1.21
C VAL A 194 -6.80 4.73 -2.60
N GLN A 195 -7.77 5.62 -2.80
CA GLN A 195 -7.93 6.36 -4.05
C GLN A 195 -6.76 7.34 -4.30
N ASP A 196 -6.28 8.01 -3.26
CA ASP A 196 -5.12 8.91 -3.38
C ASP A 196 -3.81 8.12 -3.48
N ALA A 197 -3.71 6.96 -2.84
CA ALA A 197 -2.59 6.05 -3.03
C ALA A 197 -2.48 5.60 -4.49
N ALA A 198 -3.61 5.23 -5.11
CA ALA A 198 -3.66 4.87 -6.53
C ALA A 198 -3.30 6.07 -7.43
N LYS A 199 -3.81 7.29 -7.15
CA LYS A 199 -3.44 8.51 -7.88
C LYS A 199 -1.93 8.81 -7.80
N SER A 200 -1.31 8.57 -6.64
CA SER A 200 0.14 8.74 -6.48
C SER A 200 0.92 7.77 -7.39
N ILE A 201 0.43 6.55 -7.56
CA ILE A 201 1.03 5.57 -8.47
C ILE A 201 0.88 6.01 -9.93
N VAL A 202 -0.33 6.45 -10.34
CA VAL A 202 -0.58 6.99 -11.69
C VAL A 202 0.34 8.18 -11.96
N TYR A 203 0.46 9.10 -11.00
CA TYR A 203 1.36 10.24 -11.11
C TYR A 203 2.82 9.82 -11.32
N CYS A 204 3.29 8.78 -10.61
CA CYS A 204 4.64 8.25 -10.81
C CYS A 204 4.85 7.69 -12.23
N ILE A 205 3.83 7.02 -12.81
CA ILE A 205 3.87 6.52 -14.19
C ILE A 205 3.96 7.69 -15.17
N ASP A 206 3.08 8.68 -15.03
CA ASP A 206 2.94 9.78 -15.98
C ASP A 206 4.15 10.74 -15.96
N ASN A 207 4.83 10.85 -14.82
CA ASN A 207 5.96 11.78 -14.62
C ASN A 207 7.31 11.07 -14.50
N ASN A 208 7.37 9.76 -14.71
CA ASN A 208 8.59 8.95 -14.60
C ASN A 208 9.38 9.23 -13.32
N ILE A 209 8.69 9.22 -12.18
CA ILE A 209 9.28 9.51 -10.86
C ILE A 209 10.21 8.39 -10.45
N MET A 210 11.45 8.71 -10.08
CA MET A 210 12.50 7.74 -9.78
C MET A 210 12.94 7.78 -8.32
N GLY A 211 13.37 6.62 -7.80
CA GLY A 211 13.96 6.48 -6.47
C GLY A 211 12.95 6.05 -5.39
N THR A 212 13.30 6.30 -4.12
CA THR A 212 12.48 5.89 -2.97
C THR A 212 11.70 7.07 -2.41
N HIS A 213 10.40 6.90 -2.27
CA HIS A 213 9.46 7.92 -1.82
C HIS A 213 8.61 7.42 -0.68
N TYR A 214 8.18 8.33 0.18
CA TYR A 214 7.24 8.07 1.26
C TYR A 214 5.90 8.75 0.97
N SER A 215 4.82 8.02 1.11
CA SER A 215 3.47 8.52 0.90
C SER A 215 2.61 8.34 2.14
N GLY A 216 2.02 9.42 2.58
CA GLY A 216 1.09 9.52 3.69
C GLY A 216 0.12 10.68 3.44
N SER A 217 -0.83 10.90 4.34
CA SER A 217 -1.57 12.15 4.31
C SER A 217 -0.68 13.32 4.74
N HIS A 218 -0.88 14.48 4.13
CA HIS A 218 -0.26 15.73 4.60
C HIS A 218 -0.86 16.20 5.94
N GLN A 219 -1.98 15.64 6.35
CA GLN A 219 -2.60 15.84 7.65
C GLN A 219 -2.24 14.70 8.59
N SER A 220 -1.67 15.05 9.75
CA SER A 220 -1.51 14.13 10.88
C SER A 220 -2.62 14.37 11.89
N ILE A 221 -3.39 13.33 12.23
CA ILE A 221 -4.51 13.42 13.16
C ILE A 221 -4.44 12.33 14.23
N SER A 222 -5.03 12.59 15.40
CA SER A 222 -5.08 11.60 16.48
C SER A 222 -6.05 10.47 16.14
N ILE A 223 -5.86 9.29 16.74
CA ILE A 223 -6.78 8.17 16.64
C ILE A 223 -8.18 8.59 17.11
N ALA A 224 -8.28 9.38 18.18
CA ALA A 224 -9.56 9.91 18.66
C ALA A 224 -10.26 10.75 17.61
N GLN A 225 -9.54 11.65 16.93
CA GLN A 225 -10.10 12.47 15.85
C GLN A 225 -10.54 11.62 14.65
N MET A 226 -9.70 10.65 14.22
CA MET A 226 -10.06 9.74 13.12
C MET A 226 -11.35 8.97 13.42
N ILE A 227 -11.47 8.41 14.62
CA ILE A 227 -12.67 7.66 15.00
C ILE A 227 -13.88 8.58 15.12
N SER A 228 -13.73 9.80 15.64
CA SER A 228 -14.79 10.79 15.67
C SER A 228 -15.27 11.17 14.27
N ASP A 229 -14.36 11.37 13.32
CA ASP A 229 -14.70 11.66 11.92
C ASP A 229 -15.46 10.49 11.27
N ILE A 230 -15.05 9.24 11.53
CA ILE A 230 -15.76 8.04 11.07
C ILE A 230 -17.17 8.00 11.66
N CYS A 231 -17.33 8.24 12.96
CA CYS A 231 -18.65 8.29 13.60
C CYS A 231 -19.53 9.38 13.00
N SER A 232 -18.96 10.55 12.66
CA SER A 232 -19.72 11.65 12.06
C SER A 232 -20.25 11.34 10.67
N ILE A 233 -19.57 10.45 9.93
CA ILE A 233 -19.91 10.09 8.54
C ILE A 233 -20.85 8.89 8.47
N TYR A 234 -20.63 7.88 9.33
CA TYR A 234 -21.32 6.59 9.22
C TYR A 234 -22.34 6.32 10.33
N LEU A 235 -22.35 7.10 11.44
CA LEU A 235 -23.11 6.82 12.66
C LEU A 235 -23.85 8.05 13.21
N ASP A 236 -24.28 8.97 12.34
CA ASP A 236 -25.05 10.18 12.69
C ASP A 236 -24.48 10.96 13.88
N ASN A 237 -23.16 11.16 13.88
CA ASN A 237 -22.38 11.81 14.94
C ASN A 237 -22.44 11.11 16.31
N SER A 238 -22.72 9.82 16.37
CA SER A 238 -22.60 9.04 17.59
C SER A 238 -21.20 9.17 18.21
N LYS A 239 -21.13 9.31 19.53
CA LYS A 239 -19.83 9.41 20.22
C LYS A 239 -19.19 8.03 20.34
N PRO A 240 -17.88 7.90 20.09
CA PRO A 240 -17.16 6.64 20.30
C PRO A 240 -17.17 6.27 21.79
N LYS A 241 -17.07 4.97 22.06
CA LYS A 241 -16.85 4.44 23.41
C LYS A 241 -15.38 4.55 23.78
N TYR A 242 -15.07 4.59 25.08
CA TYR A 242 -13.71 4.57 25.58
C TYR A 242 -13.51 3.35 26.47
N LYS A 243 -12.32 2.78 26.41
CA LYS A 243 -11.89 1.67 27.26
C LYS A 243 -10.48 1.96 27.77
N ASP A 244 -10.22 1.75 29.04
CA ASP A 244 -8.87 1.87 29.61
C ASP A 244 -7.89 0.95 28.88
N GLY A 245 -6.67 1.44 28.69
CA GLY A 245 -5.61 0.71 28.03
C GLY A 245 -4.42 1.60 27.70
N LEU A 246 -3.37 0.98 27.16
CA LEU A 246 -2.17 1.70 26.77
C LEU A 246 -2.41 2.59 25.55
N GLU A 247 -1.87 3.79 25.59
CA GLU A 247 -1.86 4.69 24.45
C GLU A 247 -1.03 4.12 23.30
N SER A 248 -1.54 4.30 22.08
CA SER A 248 -0.75 4.00 20.89
C SER A 248 0.34 5.04 20.69
N ILE A 249 1.52 4.58 20.26
CA ILE A 249 2.62 5.48 19.86
C ILE A 249 2.28 6.18 18.54
N ASP A 250 2.91 7.31 18.29
CA ASP A 250 2.78 8.02 17.00
C ASP A 250 3.40 7.20 15.87
N GLN A 251 2.75 7.23 14.70
CA GLN A 251 3.27 6.65 13.47
C GLN A 251 3.00 7.62 12.33
N ILE A 252 3.95 8.47 12.05
CA ILE A 252 3.86 9.52 11.05
C ILE A 252 4.82 9.20 9.92
N THR A 253 4.33 9.28 8.70
CA THR A 253 5.13 9.13 7.49
C THR A 253 5.42 10.51 6.91
N GLU A 254 6.68 10.85 6.72
CA GLU A 254 7.09 12.10 6.07
C GLU A 254 6.83 11.98 4.56
N VAL A 255 5.94 12.83 4.06
CA VAL A 255 5.53 12.76 2.65
C VAL A 255 6.59 13.38 1.76
N SER A 256 7.02 12.66 0.73
CA SER A 256 7.98 13.16 -0.26
C SER A 256 7.34 14.28 -1.09
N SER A 257 8.07 15.39 -1.24
CA SER A 257 7.57 16.62 -1.87
C SER A 257 7.22 16.49 -3.36
N ASN A 258 7.77 15.47 -4.02
CA ASN A 258 7.52 15.18 -5.44
C ASN A 258 6.34 14.23 -5.68
N LEU A 259 5.60 13.85 -4.65
CA LEU A 259 4.34 13.13 -4.78
C LEU A 259 3.15 14.11 -4.68
N PRO A 260 2.01 13.79 -5.32
CA PRO A 260 0.83 14.64 -5.27
C PRO A 260 0.27 14.75 -3.86
N LYS A 261 -0.37 15.88 -3.56
CA LYS A 261 -1.09 16.06 -2.30
C LYS A 261 -2.29 15.12 -2.22
N THR A 262 -2.50 14.55 -1.05
CA THR A 262 -3.68 13.74 -0.72
C THR A 262 -4.79 14.63 -0.15
N LYS A 263 -6.03 14.14 -0.20
CA LYS A 263 -7.15 14.77 0.52
C LYS A 263 -6.96 14.65 2.04
N LEU A 264 -7.58 15.55 2.79
CA LEU A 264 -7.69 15.43 4.23
C LEU A 264 -8.52 14.19 4.60
N PHE A 265 -8.30 13.63 5.79
CA PHE A 265 -8.89 12.35 6.18
C PHE A 265 -10.43 12.35 6.05
N LYS A 266 -11.08 13.35 6.62
CA LYS A 266 -12.55 13.45 6.59
C LYS A 266 -13.09 13.69 5.18
N GLU A 267 -12.46 14.57 4.42
CA GLU A 267 -12.81 14.84 3.02
C GLU A 267 -12.70 13.58 2.15
N ALA A 268 -11.61 12.82 2.31
CA ALA A 268 -11.42 11.59 1.56
C ALA A 268 -12.51 10.55 1.85
N LEU A 269 -12.91 10.40 3.13
CA LEU A 269 -14.01 9.50 3.50
C LEU A 269 -15.36 9.93 2.92
N GLN A 270 -15.60 11.23 2.76
CA GLN A 270 -16.85 11.76 2.18
C GLN A 270 -16.88 11.65 0.67
N ASP A 271 -15.77 12.00 0.00
CA ASP A 271 -15.74 12.15 -1.46
C ASP A 271 -15.50 10.82 -2.19
N TYR A 272 -14.95 9.83 -1.50
CA TYR A 272 -14.62 8.51 -2.09
C TYR A 272 -15.55 7.39 -1.61
N ARG A 273 -16.64 7.76 -0.92
CA ARG A 273 -17.68 6.87 -0.42
C ARG A 273 -18.50 6.22 -1.54
#